data_e93da29fa3bb2c13a57788a2efe0ec76
#
_entry.id   e93da29fa3bb2c13a57788a2efe0ec76
#
_cell.length_a   1.000
_cell.length_b   1.000
_cell.length_c   1.000
_cell.angle_alpha   90.00
_cell.angle_beta   90.00
_cell.angle_gamma   90.00
#
_symmetry.space_group_name_H-M   'P 1'
#
loop_
_entity.id
_entity.type
_entity.pdbx_description
1 polymer ?
#
loop_
_entity_poly.entity_id
_entity_poly.type
_entity_poly.pdbx_seq_one_letter_code
_entity_poly.pdbx_strand_id
1 'polypeptide(L)' 'MKLILKEKQIYDKVNVIKDLLNYIQFNYDIDITFDNRQTNNYKLIVFNKTFTFNDYNGVINALNFLITCGDEK' A
#
# COMPACT_ATOMS: atom_id res chain seq x y z
N MET A 1 -18.24 -10.19 -18.49
CA MET A 1 -18.50 -10.02 -17.06
C MET A 1 -17.34 -10.46 -16.21
N LYS A 2 -16.84 -11.69 -16.40
CA LYS A 2 -15.74 -12.20 -15.59
C LYS A 2 -14.42 -11.44 -15.82
N LEU A 3 -14.17 -11.01 -17.04
CA LEU A 3 -12.97 -10.22 -17.34
C LEU A 3 -13.01 -8.87 -16.65
N ILE A 4 -14.19 -8.27 -16.59
CA ILE A 4 -14.35 -6.99 -15.90
C ILE A 4 -14.11 -7.16 -14.42
N LEU A 5 -14.55 -8.27 -13.84
CA LEU A 5 -14.32 -8.55 -12.42
C LEU A 5 -12.83 -8.71 -12.11
N LYS A 6 -12.09 -9.37 -13.00
CA LYS A 6 -10.64 -9.52 -12.81
C LYS A 6 -9.93 -8.17 -12.82
N GLU A 7 -10.25 -7.34 -13.80
CA GLU A 7 -9.68 -6.00 -13.88
C GLU A 7 -10.03 -5.19 -12.64
N LYS A 8 -11.25 -5.32 -12.18
CA LYS A 8 -11.70 -4.63 -10.99
C LYS A 8 -10.92 -5.06 -9.75
N GLN A 9 -10.62 -6.36 -9.62
CA GLN A 9 -9.86 -6.86 -8.50
C GLN A 9 -8.46 -6.26 -8.44
N ILE A 10 -7.77 -6.18 -9.57
CA ILE A 10 -6.44 -5.57 -9.64
C ILE A 10 -6.53 -4.09 -9.32
N TYR A 11 -7.51 -3.42 -9.89
CA TYR A 11 -7.74 -2.00 -9.65
C TYR A 11 -8.06 -1.73 -8.19
N ASP A 12 -8.86 -2.61 -7.58
CA ASP A 12 -9.24 -2.45 -6.19
C ASP A 12 -8.04 -2.55 -5.25
N LYS A 13 -7.08 -3.42 -5.55
CA LYS A 13 -5.87 -3.54 -4.73
C LYS A 13 -5.07 -2.25 -4.74
N VAL A 14 -4.92 -1.63 -5.89
CA VAL A 14 -4.23 -0.34 -5.99
C VAL A 14 -4.99 0.72 -5.19
N ASN A 15 -6.31 0.72 -5.31
CA ASN A 15 -7.14 1.68 -4.57
C ASN A 15 -7.05 1.45 -3.06
N VAL A 16 -7.02 0.20 -2.62
CA VAL A 16 -6.82 -0.12 -1.20
C VAL A 16 -5.49 0.45 -0.71
N ILE A 17 -4.44 0.27 -1.48
CA ILE A 17 -3.13 0.80 -1.12
C ILE A 17 -3.18 2.33 -1.00
N LYS A 18 -3.80 2.99 -1.97
CA LYS A 18 -3.94 4.45 -1.94
C LYS A 18 -4.73 4.92 -0.73
N ASP A 19 -5.82 4.23 -0.42
CA ASP A 19 -6.64 4.57 0.73
C ASP A 19 -5.87 4.39 2.04
N LEU A 20 -5.11 3.31 2.15
CA LEU A 20 -4.29 3.05 3.33
C LEU A 20 -3.19 4.10 3.48
N LEU A 21 -2.57 4.48 2.37
CA LEU A 21 -1.55 5.54 2.39
C LEU A 21 -2.14 6.86 2.88
N ASN A 22 -3.31 7.23 2.36
CA ASN A 22 -3.97 8.46 2.77
C ASN A 22 -4.33 8.41 4.25
N TYR A 23 -4.83 7.27 4.72
CA TYR A 23 -5.17 7.09 6.13
C TYR A 23 -3.94 7.29 7.02
N ILE A 24 -2.83 6.67 6.65
CA ILE A 24 -1.59 6.74 7.44
C ILE A 24 -1.05 8.16 7.45
N GLN A 25 -0.99 8.81 6.29
CA GLN A 25 -0.48 10.16 6.20
C GLN A 25 -1.33 11.15 7.00
N PHE A 26 -2.65 10.99 6.91
CA PHE A 26 -3.57 11.93 7.55
C PHE A 26 -3.64 11.73 9.05
N ASN A 27 -3.67 10.48 9.51
CA ASN A 27 -3.90 10.20 10.93
C ASN A 27 -2.62 10.10 11.76
N TYR A 28 -1.50 9.75 11.16
CA TYR A 28 -0.26 9.53 11.90
C TYR A 28 0.86 10.48 11.51
N ASP A 29 0.61 11.35 10.53
CA ASP A 29 1.60 12.32 10.07
C ASP A 29 2.92 11.64 9.69
N ILE A 30 2.83 10.53 8.99
CA ILE A 30 3.96 9.76 8.51
C ILE A 30 4.19 10.06 7.04
N ASP A 31 5.43 10.38 6.68
CA ASP A 31 5.81 10.59 5.28
C ASP A 31 6.01 9.23 4.62
N ILE A 32 5.06 8.85 3.76
CA ILE A 32 5.06 7.56 3.11
C ILE A 32 4.68 7.72 1.64
N THR A 33 5.43 7.06 0.76
CA THR A 33 5.20 7.11 -0.68
C THR A 33 5.21 5.69 -1.23
N PHE A 34 4.36 5.43 -2.23
CA PHE A 34 4.29 4.14 -2.89
C PHE A 34 4.73 4.28 -4.36
N ASP A 35 5.66 3.43 -4.77
CA ASP A 35 6.18 3.40 -6.13
C ASP A 35 5.89 2.04 -6.74
N ASN A 36 5.01 2.00 -7.77
CA ASN A 36 4.65 0.78 -8.47
C ASN A 36 5.01 0.83 -9.96
N ARG A 37 6.01 1.61 -10.32
CA ARG A 37 6.39 1.78 -11.72
C ARG A 37 7.00 0.52 -12.32
N GLN A 38 7.63 -0.32 -11.51
CA GLN A 38 8.21 -1.57 -11.97
C GLN A 38 7.35 -2.75 -11.54
N THR A 39 7.03 -3.61 -12.50
CA THR A 39 6.23 -4.81 -12.23
C THR A 39 7.00 -5.75 -11.30
N ASN A 40 6.30 -6.28 -10.30
CA ASN A 40 6.86 -7.21 -9.32
C ASN A 40 8.00 -6.63 -8.50
N ASN A 41 8.11 -5.30 -8.49
CA ASN A 41 9.13 -4.63 -7.70
C ASN A 41 8.54 -3.32 -7.17
N TYR A 42 7.62 -3.46 -6.22
CA TYR A 42 6.91 -2.32 -5.64
C TYR A 42 7.66 -1.83 -4.43
N LYS A 43 7.70 -0.52 -4.26
CA LYS A 43 8.47 0.10 -3.19
C LYS A 43 7.60 0.97 -2.31
N LEU A 44 7.78 0.83 -1.00
CA LEU A 44 7.25 1.77 -0.02
C LEU A 44 8.41 2.55 0.55
N ILE A 45 8.32 3.86 0.48
CA ILE A 45 9.34 4.75 1.03
C ILE A 45 8.74 5.43 2.25
N VAL A 46 9.24 5.06 3.43
CA VAL A 46 8.75 5.58 4.71
C VAL A 46 9.87 6.40 5.31
N PHE A 47 9.63 7.70 5.41
CA PHE A 47 10.65 8.70 5.73
C PHE A 47 11.79 8.58 4.72
N ASN A 48 12.90 8.04 5.01
CA ASN A 48 13.98 7.88 4.03
C ASN A 48 14.36 6.43 3.82
N LYS A 49 13.50 5.51 4.28
CA LYS A 49 13.77 4.08 4.16
C LYS A 49 12.91 3.46 3.08
N THR A 50 13.51 2.65 2.22
CA THR A 50 12.82 1.99 1.13
C THR A 50 12.62 0.52 1.45
N PHE A 51 11.37 0.06 1.30
CA PHE A 51 11.00 -1.34 1.46
C PHE A 51 10.50 -1.86 0.12
N THR A 52 10.94 -3.06 -0.26
CA THR A 52 10.64 -3.64 -1.55
C THR A 52 9.70 -4.83 -1.40
N PHE A 53 8.72 -4.93 -2.29
CA PHE A 53 7.72 -6.00 -2.25
C PHE A 53 7.53 -6.57 -3.64
N ASN A 54 7.21 -7.85 -3.73
CA ASN A 54 7.02 -8.55 -5.01
C ASN A 54 5.60 -8.45 -5.54
N ASP A 55 4.63 -8.17 -4.67
CA ASP A 55 3.23 -8.09 -5.07
C ASP A 55 2.48 -7.07 -4.21
N TYR A 56 1.23 -6.79 -4.62
CA TYR A 56 0.40 -5.83 -3.90
C TYR A 56 -0.01 -6.32 -2.52
N ASN A 57 -0.17 -7.63 -2.36
CA ASN A 57 -0.56 -8.17 -1.06
C ASN A 57 0.49 -7.89 0.00
N GLY A 58 1.77 -7.97 -0.36
CA GLY A 58 2.85 -7.63 0.54
C GLY A 58 2.77 -6.18 0.99
N VAL A 59 2.50 -5.27 0.04
CA VAL A 59 2.36 -3.85 0.34
C VAL A 59 1.17 -3.62 1.28
N ILE A 60 0.02 -4.23 0.98
CA ILE A 60 -1.18 -4.07 1.80
C ILE A 60 -0.93 -4.59 3.22
N ASN A 61 -0.29 -5.74 3.35
CA ASN A 61 0.02 -6.30 4.67
C ASN A 61 0.94 -5.37 5.47
N ALA A 62 1.94 -4.80 4.81
CA ALA A 62 2.86 -3.86 5.46
C ALA A 62 2.12 -2.62 5.94
N LEU A 63 1.23 -2.07 5.13
CA LEU A 63 0.47 -0.89 5.50
C LEU A 63 -0.48 -1.18 6.66
N ASN A 64 -1.15 -2.33 6.64
CA ASN A 64 -2.01 -2.74 7.74
C ASN A 64 -1.21 -2.93 9.03
N PHE A 65 -0.01 -3.45 8.93
CA PHE A 65 0.86 -3.60 10.09
C PHE A 65 1.18 -2.23 10.71
N LEU A 66 1.49 -1.25 9.88
CA LEU A 66 1.77 0.11 10.35
C LEU A 66 0.55 0.71 11.06
N ILE A 67 -0.63 0.50 10.50
CA ILE A 67 -1.86 1.00 11.11
C ILE A 67 -2.11 0.34 12.46
N THR A 68 -1.93 -0.98 12.52
CA THR A 68 -2.12 -1.73 13.76
C THR A 68 -1.15 -1.24 14.83
N CYS A 69 0.11 -1.03 14.49
CA CYS A 69 1.10 -0.51 15.43
C CYS A 69 0.74 0.90 15.90
N GLY A 70 0.22 1.73 15.01
CA GLY A 70 -0.22 3.06 15.36
C GLY A 70 -1.42 3.06 16.29
N ASP A 71 -2.39 2.18 16.03
CA ASP A 71 -3.61 2.11 16.82
C ASP A 71 -3.37 1.55 18.22
N GLU A 72 -2.33 0.77 18.41
CA GLU A 72 -2.01 0.19 19.73
C GLU A 72 -1.43 1.21 20.69
N LYS A 73 -1.05 2.35 20.20
CA LYS A 73 -0.54 3.43 21.05
C LYS A 73 -1.68 4.23 21.64
#